data_1519406eea0747bbd44118c2538a2b75
#
_entry.id   1519406eea0747bbd44118c2538a2b75
#
_cell.length_a   1.000
_cell.length_b   1.000
_cell.length_c   1.000
_cell.angle_alpha   90.00
_cell.angle_beta   90.00
_cell.angle_gamma   90.00
#
_symmetry.space_group_name_H-M   'P 1'
#
loop_
_entity.id
_entity.type
_entity.pdbx_description
1 polymer ?
#
loop_
_entity_poly.entity_id
_entity_poly.type
_entity_poly.pdbx_seq_one_letter_code
_entity_poly.pdbx_strand_id
1 'polypeptide(L)' 'SEQISITMERGLEPFQMLRDNLESINVQILEVKTQKNKDDTVSLELAVRVDQSLTVTEILACFQENPYIRALDI' A
#
# COMPACT_ATOMS: atom_id res chain seq x y z
N SER A 1 2.54 -14.16 6.73
CA SER A 1 2.69 -12.85 6.10
C SER A 1 1.92 -12.80 4.79
N GLU A 2 1.43 -11.63 4.47
CA GLU A 2 0.68 -11.37 3.25
C GLU A 2 1.50 -10.48 2.33
N GLN A 3 1.16 -10.48 1.04
CA GLN A 3 1.77 -9.56 0.09
C GLN A 3 0.72 -8.64 -0.51
N ILE A 4 1.11 -7.37 -0.65
CA ILE A 4 0.29 -6.34 -1.28
C ILE A 4 1.14 -5.67 -2.35
N SER A 5 0.64 -5.62 -3.58
CA SER A 5 1.30 -4.95 -4.69
C SER A 5 0.55 -3.66 -5.01
N ILE A 6 1.28 -2.55 -5.06
CA ILE A 6 0.70 -1.21 -5.26
C ILE A 6 1.46 -0.50 -6.36
N THR A 7 0.72 0.15 -7.25
CA THR A 7 1.27 1.14 -8.18
C THR A 7 0.71 2.49 -7.79
N MET A 8 1.58 3.47 -7.56
CA MET A 8 1.16 4.78 -7.04
C MET A 8 2.06 5.89 -7.55
N GLU A 9 1.60 7.12 -7.41
CA GLU A 9 2.43 8.29 -7.69
C GLU A 9 3.64 8.32 -6.76
N ARG A 10 4.77 8.76 -7.31
CA ARG A 10 6.00 8.93 -6.52
C ARG A 10 5.92 10.24 -5.75
N GLY A 11 6.63 10.29 -4.64
CA GLY A 11 6.81 11.50 -3.86
C GLY A 11 6.62 11.28 -2.38
N LEU A 12 7.03 12.27 -1.61
CA LEU A 12 6.98 12.19 -0.15
C LEU A 12 5.54 12.10 0.34
N GLU A 13 4.66 12.97 -0.15
CA GLU A 13 3.28 13.01 0.29
C GLU A 13 2.53 11.70 -0.03
N PRO A 14 2.62 11.13 -1.25
CA PRO A 14 2.05 9.83 -1.53
C PRO A 14 2.56 8.72 -0.59
N PHE A 15 3.85 8.68 -0.33
CA PHE A 15 4.41 7.67 0.56
C PHE A 15 3.96 7.84 2.01
N GLN A 16 3.87 9.08 2.48
CA GLN A 16 3.39 9.34 3.83
C GLN A 16 1.92 8.93 3.98
N MET A 17 1.10 9.21 2.96
CA MET A 17 -0.31 8.81 2.99
C MET A 17 -0.45 7.28 2.99
N LEU A 18 0.36 6.57 2.19
CA LEU A 18 0.36 5.12 2.20
C LEU A 18 0.70 4.58 3.59
N ARG A 19 1.74 5.12 4.22
CA ARG A 19 2.12 4.73 5.57
C ARG A 19 0.97 4.96 6.55
N ASP A 20 0.32 6.12 6.47
CA ASP A 20 -0.80 6.44 7.35
C ASP A 20 -1.99 5.49 7.12
N ASN A 21 -2.25 5.11 5.86
CA ASN A 21 -3.27 4.12 5.54
C ASN A 21 -2.98 2.79 6.26
N LEU A 22 -1.76 2.30 6.14
CA LEU A 22 -1.37 1.02 6.75
C LEU A 22 -1.43 1.08 8.27
N GLU A 23 -0.96 2.16 8.86
CA GLU A 23 -1.03 2.35 10.31
C GLU A 23 -2.47 2.37 10.80
N SER A 24 -3.38 3.00 10.05
CA SER A 24 -4.78 3.15 10.46
C SER A 24 -5.51 1.81 10.56
N ILE A 25 -5.05 0.79 9.85
CA ILE A 25 -5.63 -0.55 9.89
C ILE A 25 -4.71 -1.58 10.56
N ASN A 26 -3.69 -1.10 11.27
CA ASN A 26 -2.74 -1.94 12.02
C ASN A 26 -2.01 -2.97 11.16
N VAL A 27 -1.69 -2.60 9.92
CA VAL A 27 -0.87 -3.45 9.05
C VAL A 27 0.59 -3.08 9.29
N GLN A 28 1.40 -4.08 9.61
CA GLN A 28 2.83 -3.92 9.81
C GLN A 28 3.58 -4.27 8.54
N ILE A 29 4.42 -3.35 8.06
CA ILE A 29 5.29 -3.61 6.91
C ILE A 29 6.51 -4.38 7.39
N LEU A 30 6.76 -5.54 6.79
CA LEU A 30 7.93 -6.37 7.08
C LEU A 30 9.03 -6.14 6.07
N GLU A 31 8.69 -5.92 4.80
CA GLU A 31 9.65 -5.72 3.73
C GLU A 31 9.00 -4.89 2.63
N VAL A 32 9.79 -4.04 1.99
CA VAL A 32 9.35 -3.23 0.85
C VAL A 32 10.32 -3.42 -0.29
N LYS A 33 9.80 -3.76 -1.47
CA LYS A 33 10.55 -3.73 -2.72
C LYS A 33 9.94 -2.65 -3.61
N THR A 34 10.79 -1.84 -4.21
CA THR A 34 10.34 -0.72 -5.04
C THR A 34 10.94 -0.80 -6.43
N GLN A 35 10.17 -0.34 -7.40
CA GLN A 35 10.63 -0.23 -8.78
C GLN A 35 10.06 1.06 -9.37
N LYS A 36 10.94 1.93 -9.84
CA LYS A 36 10.51 3.11 -10.60
C LYS A 36 9.98 2.70 -11.95
N ASN A 37 8.83 3.25 -12.33
CA ASN A 37 8.26 3.06 -13.64
C ASN A 37 8.67 4.20 -14.56
N LYS A 38 8.40 4.07 -15.86
CA LYS A 38 8.79 5.08 -16.85
C LYS A 38 7.96 6.36 -16.76
N ASP A 39 6.76 6.26 -16.18
CA ASP A 39 5.91 7.40 -15.90
C ASP A 39 6.22 7.95 -14.49
N ASP A 40 5.31 8.74 -13.93
CA ASP A 40 5.50 9.32 -12.60
C ASP A 40 5.09 8.38 -11.48
N THR A 41 5.03 7.08 -11.74
CA THR A 41 4.62 6.10 -10.74
C THR A 41 5.76 5.25 -10.24
N VAL A 42 5.51 4.57 -9.14
CA VAL A 42 6.39 3.56 -8.56
C VAL A 42 5.56 2.32 -8.27
N SER A 43 6.15 1.16 -8.51
CA SER A 43 5.57 -0.11 -8.11
C SER A 43 6.18 -0.55 -6.79
N LEU A 44 5.34 -0.90 -5.84
CA LEU A 44 5.73 -1.36 -4.52
C LEU A 44 5.23 -2.77 -4.31
N GLU A 45 6.10 -3.64 -3.79
CA GLU A 45 5.70 -4.93 -3.27
C GLU A 45 5.94 -4.92 -1.78
N LEU A 46 4.87 -5.05 -1.01
CA LEU A 46 4.92 -5.03 0.44
C LEU A 46 4.68 -6.42 0.98
N ALA A 47 5.63 -6.93 1.76
CA ALA A 47 5.37 -8.06 2.63
C ALA A 47 4.85 -7.48 3.95
N VAL A 48 3.67 -7.91 4.37
CA VAL A 48 3.01 -7.32 5.52
C VAL A 48 2.53 -8.38 6.49
N ARG A 49 2.37 -7.98 7.73
CA ARG A 49 1.67 -8.75 8.76
C ARG A 49 0.36 -8.05 9.05
N VAL A 50 -0.74 -8.79 8.93
CA VAL A 50 -2.08 -8.27 9.16
C VAL A 50 -2.70 -8.98 10.35
N ASP A 51 -3.61 -8.26 11.03
CA ASP A 51 -4.44 -8.87 12.05
C ASP A 51 -5.39 -9.87 11.40
N GLN A 52 -5.59 -11.02 12.03
CA GLN A 52 -6.50 -12.06 11.50
C GLN A 52 -7.93 -11.58 11.35
N SER A 53 -8.33 -10.58 12.14
CA SER A 53 -9.67 -10.01 12.05
C SER A 53 -9.83 -9.04 10.89
N LEU A 54 -8.73 -8.61 10.26
CA LEU A 54 -8.77 -7.66 9.16
C LEU A 54 -9.17 -8.37 7.86
N THR A 55 -10.20 -7.87 7.22
CA THR A 55 -10.71 -8.46 5.96
C THR A 55 -10.11 -7.76 4.75
N VAL A 56 -10.11 -8.44 3.61
CA VAL A 56 -9.70 -7.85 2.33
C VAL A 56 -10.54 -6.62 2.02
N THR A 57 -11.85 -6.69 2.30
CA THR A 57 -12.75 -5.55 2.07
C THR A 57 -12.33 -4.31 2.86
N GLU A 58 -11.90 -4.50 4.11
CA GLU A 58 -11.43 -3.38 4.93
C GLU A 58 -10.14 -2.78 4.39
N ILE A 59 -9.24 -3.61 3.89
CA ILE A 59 -8.00 -3.15 3.26
C ILE A 59 -8.32 -2.33 2.01
N LEU A 60 -9.19 -2.86 1.15
CA LEU A 60 -9.59 -2.18 -0.08
C LEU A 60 -10.26 -0.85 0.22
N ALA A 61 -11.18 -0.82 1.19
CA ALA A 61 -11.86 0.41 1.57
C ALA A 61 -10.88 1.48 2.05
N CYS A 62 -9.88 1.08 2.83
CA CYS A 62 -8.85 2.00 3.30
C CYS A 62 -8.08 2.63 2.13
N PHE A 63 -7.66 1.82 1.17
CA PHE A 63 -6.87 2.31 0.04
C PHE A 63 -7.69 3.10 -0.98
N GLN A 64 -9.00 2.89 -1.06
CA GLN A 64 -9.86 3.67 -1.95
C GLN A 64 -9.87 5.16 -1.62
N GLU A 65 -9.58 5.51 -0.37
CA GLU A 65 -9.50 6.90 0.07
C GLU A 65 -8.19 7.59 -0.36
N ASN A 66 -7.23 6.84 -0.89
CA ASN A 66 -5.93 7.37 -1.25
C ASN A 66 -5.91 7.76 -2.75
N PRO A 67 -5.89 9.06 -3.08
CA PRO A 67 -5.95 9.50 -4.47
C PRO A 67 -4.67 9.21 -5.27
N TYR A 68 -3.57 8.85 -4.60
CA TYR A 68 -2.30 8.61 -5.25
C TYR A 68 -2.14 7.18 -5.77
N ILE A 69 -2.99 6.26 -5.32
CA ILE A 69 -2.91 4.85 -5.73
C ILE A 69 -3.56 4.71 -7.11
N ARG A 70 -2.85 4.07 -8.03
CA ARG A 70 -3.31 3.81 -9.39
C ARG A 70 -3.78 2.38 -9.57
N ALA A 71 -3.13 1.44 -8.90
CA ALA A 71 -3.48 0.03 -8.99
C ALA A 71 -3.12 -0.66 -7.68
N LEU A 72 -3.90 -1.67 -7.33
CA LEU A 72 -3.75 -2.40 -6.10
C LEU A 72 -4.05 -3.88 -6.36
N ASP A 73 -3.18 -4.76 -5.87
CA ASP A 73 -3.37 -6.21 -5.93
C ASP A 73 -3.03 -6.79 -4.56
N ILE A 74 -3.96 -7.54 -4.03
CA ILE A 74 -3.82 -8.17 -2.70
C ILE A 74 -3.81 -9.69 -2.84
#